data_dec7effeb910a863bc01029cde931929
#
_entry.id   dec7effeb910a863bc01029cde931929
#
_cell.length_a   1.000
_cell.length_b   1.000
_cell.length_c   1.000
_cell.angle_alpha   90.00
_cell.angle_beta   90.00
_cell.angle_gamma   90.00
#
_symmetry.space_group_name_H-M   'P 1'
#
loop_
_entity.id
_entity.type
_entity.pdbx_description
1 polymer ?
#
loop_
_entity_poly.entity_id
_entity_poly.type
_entity_poly.pdbx_seq_one_letter_code
_entity_poly.pdbx_strand_id
1 'polypeptide(L)'
;MIGEKHGSGAMFGALIVSGIYVILVSGVFSKVANLFPSIVTGSVITTIGLTLIPVAIGNMGNNVDKPTGQSLFLAAITVLIILLINIFTKGFIKSISILIGLIVGTAIAASMGLVDFSPVAAAPIVHVPTPFYFGMPKFELSSIIMMCIIATVSMVESTGVYLALSDITKEPLDSTRLRNGYRAEGLAVLLGGLFNTFPYTGFSQNVGLVKLSGIKTRLPIYYAAGFLVLLGLLPKFGALAQIIPSPVLGGAMLVMFGFVSIQGMQILARVDFANNEHNFLIAAVSIAAGVGLNGSNLFNSLPNAFQMFFSNGIVVASLLAIVLNAILNHNKKEK
;
A
#
# COMPACT_ATOMS: atom_id res chain seq x y z
N MET A 1 0.17 -11.96 -8.55
CA MET A 1 1.51 -12.32 -9.07
C MET A 1 2.16 -13.51 -8.36
N ILE A 2 2.70 -13.38 -7.10
CA ILE A 2 3.33 -14.54 -6.42
C ILE A 2 2.30 -15.64 -6.19
N GLY A 3 1.17 -15.32 -5.58
CA GLY A 3 0.11 -16.29 -5.29
C GLY A 3 -0.48 -16.96 -6.53
N GLU A 4 -0.58 -16.25 -7.64
CA GLU A 4 -1.08 -16.79 -8.92
C GLU A 4 -0.08 -17.73 -9.60
N LYS A 5 1.22 -17.39 -9.55
CA LYS A 5 2.28 -18.18 -10.22
C LYS A 5 2.80 -19.36 -9.38
N HIS A 6 2.92 -19.18 -8.08
CA HIS A 6 3.58 -20.15 -7.17
C HIS A 6 2.68 -20.64 -6.04
N GLY A 7 1.43 -20.17 -5.99
CA GLY A 7 0.45 -20.54 -4.97
C GLY A 7 0.58 -19.75 -3.64
N SER A 8 -0.45 -19.87 -2.80
CA SER A 8 -0.54 -19.16 -1.52
C SER A 8 0.60 -19.52 -0.55
N GLY A 9 1.04 -20.77 -0.53
CA GLY A 9 2.15 -21.20 0.33
C GLY A 9 3.47 -20.48 0.04
N ALA A 10 3.80 -20.21 -1.26
CA ALA A 10 4.99 -19.46 -1.62
C ALA A 10 4.87 -17.97 -1.26
N MET A 11 3.67 -17.40 -1.35
CA MET A 11 3.41 -16.03 -0.93
C MET A 11 3.63 -15.87 0.58
N PHE A 12 3.07 -16.74 1.40
CA PHE A 12 3.23 -16.66 2.86
C PHE A 12 4.65 -17.01 3.31
N GLY A 13 5.33 -17.96 2.65
CA GLY A 13 6.74 -18.24 2.90
C GLY A 13 7.63 -17.03 2.60
N ALA A 14 7.41 -16.34 1.48
CA ALA A 14 8.12 -15.13 1.14
C ALA A 14 7.83 -13.98 2.12
N LEU A 15 6.59 -13.84 2.61
CA LEU A 15 6.22 -12.86 3.64
C LEU A 15 6.98 -13.09 4.95
N ILE A 16 7.01 -14.32 5.46
CA ILE A 16 7.72 -14.67 6.68
C ILE A 16 9.20 -14.29 6.57
N VAL A 17 9.84 -14.67 5.47
CA VAL A 17 11.26 -14.34 5.24
C VAL A 17 11.48 -12.86 5.08
N SER A 18 10.60 -12.13 4.39
CA SER A 18 10.71 -10.68 4.25
C SER A 18 10.54 -9.93 5.57
N GLY A 19 9.67 -10.42 6.47
CA GLY A 19 9.54 -9.88 7.82
C GLY A 19 10.83 -10.04 8.64
N ILE A 20 11.46 -11.22 8.59
CA ILE A 20 12.76 -11.49 9.20
C ILE A 20 13.85 -10.58 8.58
N TYR A 21 13.85 -10.46 7.25
CA TYR A 21 14.77 -9.59 6.53
C TYR A 21 14.69 -8.14 7.01
N VAL A 22 13.48 -7.57 7.12
CA VAL A 22 13.28 -6.20 7.62
C VAL A 22 13.83 -6.03 9.03
N ILE A 23 13.59 -6.99 9.93
CA ILE A 23 14.10 -6.95 11.30
C ILE A 23 15.64 -6.92 11.31
N LEU A 24 16.27 -7.78 10.50
CA LEU A 24 17.75 -7.88 10.44
C LEU A 24 18.39 -6.64 9.82
N VAL A 25 17.82 -6.14 8.70
CA VAL A 25 18.37 -5.00 7.96
C VAL A 25 18.06 -3.66 8.63
N SER A 26 17.06 -3.59 9.52
CA SER A 26 16.61 -2.36 10.19
C SER A 26 17.72 -1.53 10.80
N GLY A 27 18.74 -2.19 11.39
CA GLY A 27 19.88 -1.51 12.02
C GLY A 27 20.80 -0.80 11.03
N VAL A 28 21.02 -1.39 9.86
CA VAL A 28 21.81 -0.78 8.78
C VAL A 28 20.95 0.28 8.08
N PHE A 29 19.72 -0.07 7.74
CA PHE A 29 18.81 0.81 7.00
C PHE A 29 18.52 2.11 7.76
N SER A 30 18.35 2.07 9.08
CA SER A 30 18.15 3.28 9.89
C SER A 30 19.29 4.28 9.86
N LYS A 31 20.53 3.82 9.57
CA LYS A 31 21.70 4.69 9.42
C LYS A 31 21.82 5.27 8.01
N VAL A 32 21.28 4.57 7.01
CA VAL A 32 21.33 4.97 5.60
C VAL A 32 20.01 5.54 5.11
N ALA A 33 19.01 5.70 5.98
CA ALA A 33 17.72 6.27 5.63
C ALA A 33 17.82 7.66 4.97
N ASN A 34 18.85 8.44 5.35
CA ASN A 34 19.16 9.72 4.72
C ASN A 34 19.65 9.60 3.26
N LEU A 35 19.95 8.38 2.77
CA LEU A 35 20.29 8.13 1.37
C LEU A 35 19.04 7.97 0.49
N PHE A 36 17.85 7.97 1.09
CA PHE A 36 16.57 7.95 0.37
C PHE A 36 15.93 9.34 0.39
N PRO A 37 16.47 10.28 -0.41
CA PRO A 37 15.95 11.64 -0.45
C PRO A 37 14.53 11.68 -1.02
N SER A 38 13.87 12.81 -0.86
CA SER A 38 12.51 13.06 -1.32
C SER A 38 12.29 12.72 -2.80
N ILE A 39 13.35 12.83 -3.64
CA ILE A 39 13.28 12.45 -5.05
C ILE A 39 12.99 10.95 -5.24
N VAL A 40 13.65 10.08 -4.48
CA VAL A 40 13.44 8.62 -4.53
C VAL A 40 12.06 8.28 -3.98
N THR A 41 11.77 8.73 -2.76
CA THR A 41 10.51 8.41 -2.07
C THR A 41 9.31 8.94 -2.86
N GLY A 42 9.37 10.18 -3.34
CA GLY A 42 8.29 10.78 -4.13
C GLY A 42 8.04 10.06 -5.46
N SER A 43 9.11 9.69 -6.18
CA SER A 43 8.99 8.93 -7.44
C SER A 43 8.36 7.57 -7.22
N VAL A 44 8.77 6.85 -6.18
CA VAL A 44 8.24 5.52 -5.86
C VAL A 44 6.75 5.59 -5.47
N ILE A 45 6.37 6.48 -4.55
CA ILE A 45 4.98 6.63 -4.10
C ILE A 45 4.08 7.07 -5.26
N THR A 46 4.53 8.01 -6.09
CA THR A 46 3.80 8.41 -7.30
C THR A 46 3.56 7.20 -8.22
N THR A 47 4.60 6.41 -8.46
CA THR A 47 4.48 5.21 -9.30
C THR A 47 3.53 4.18 -8.68
N ILE A 48 3.59 3.92 -7.37
CA ILE A 48 2.65 3.01 -6.69
C ILE A 48 1.21 3.42 -6.98
N GLY A 49 0.87 4.68 -6.76
CA GLY A 49 -0.47 5.16 -7.01
C GLY A 49 -0.89 5.00 -8.48
N LEU A 50 -0.06 5.43 -9.42
CA LEU A 50 -0.37 5.36 -10.86
C LEU A 50 -0.48 3.92 -11.38
N THR A 51 0.38 3.01 -10.96
CA THR A 51 0.38 1.60 -11.41
C THR A 51 -0.81 0.80 -10.88
N LEU A 52 -1.47 1.26 -9.83
CA LEU A 52 -2.65 0.61 -9.26
C LEU A 52 -3.98 1.14 -9.83
N ILE A 53 -3.98 2.27 -10.55
CA ILE A 53 -5.19 2.79 -11.21
C ILE A 53 -5.82 1.78 -12.18
N PRO A 54 -5.08 1.08 -13.04
CA PRO A 54 -5.66 0.05 -13.92
C PRO A 54 -6.38 -1.06 -13.15
N VAL A 55 -5.88 -1.45 -11.97
CA VAL A 55 -6.53 -2.44 -11.11
C VAL A 55 -7.89 -1.91 -10.60
N ALA A 56 -7.94 -0.64 -10.20
CA ALA A 56 -9.19 0.00 -9.81
C ALA A 56 -10.20 0.01 -10.98
N ILE A 57 -9.76 0.39 -12.19
CA ILE A 57 -10.59 0.41 -13.40
C ILE A 57 -11.10 -1.00 -13.73
N GLY A 58 -10.24 -2.02 -13.64
CA GLY A 58 -10.65 -3.42 -13.82
C GLY A 58 -11.77 -3.81 -12.87
N ASN A 59 -11.64 -3.48 -11.59
CA ASN A 59 -12.69 -3.74 -10.60
C ASN A 59 -13.99 -2.96 -10.88
N MET A 60 -13.89 -1.69 -11.33
CA MET A 60 -15.07 -0.90 -11.74
C MET A 60 -15.88 -1.61 -12.84
N GLY A 61 -15.18 -2.26 -13.76
CA GLY A 61 -15.77 -3.08 -14.83
C GLY A 61 -16.12 -4.50 -14.40
N ASN A 62 -16.00 -4.86 -13.13
CA ASN A 62 -16.18 -6.21 -12.61
C ASN A 62 -15.20 -7.24 -13.23
N ASN A 63 -14.02 -6.78 -13.66
CA ASN A 63 -12.98 -7.57 -14.30
C ASN A 63 -13.43 -8.38 -15.52
N VAL A 64 -14.38 -7.85 -16.29
CA VAL A 64 -14.88 -8.44 -17.55
C VAL A 64 -14.60 -7.51 -18.73
N ASP A 65 -14.44 -8.07 -19.92
CA ASP A 65 -14.16 -7.31 -21.16
C ASP A 65 -15.28 -6.35 -21.55
N LYS A 66 -16.52 -6.69 -21.20
CA LYS A 66 -17.69 -5.86 -21.46
C LYS A 66 -18.46 -5.60 -20.17
N PRO A 67 -18.12 -4.50 -19.45
CA PRO A 67 -18.80 -4.12 -18.24
C PRO A 67 -20.28 -3.86 -18.46
N THR A 68 -21.10 -4.25 -17.49
CA THR A 68 -22.52 -3.93 -17.51
C THR A 68 -22.77 -2.47 -17.13
N GLY A 69 -23.86 -1.87 -17.62
CA GLY A 69 -24.23 -0.51 -17.20
C GLY A 69 -24.44 -0.39 -15.69
N GLN A 70 -24.90 -1.45 -15.03
CA GLN A 70 -25.05 -1.52 -13.58
C GLN A 70 -23.70 -1.43 -12.85
N SER A 71 -22.67 -2.15 -13.33
CA SER A 71 -21.32 -2.09 -12.76
C SER A 71 -20.74 -0.68 -12.86
N LEU A 72 -20.84 -0.07 -14.03
CA LEU A 72 -20.34 1.30 -14.24
C LEU A 72 -21.11 2.33 -13.41
N PHE A 73 -22.43 2.17 -13.28
CA PHE A 73 -23.26 3.02 -12.43
C PHE A 73 -22.84 2.91 -10.96
N LEU A 74 -22.67 1.69 -10.43
CA LEU A 74 -22.22 1.48 -9.03
C LEU A 74 -20.86 2.06 -8.77
N ALA A 75 -19.91 1.90 -9.70
CA ALA A 75 -18.59 2.50 -9.58
C ALA A 75 -18.67 4.03 -9.60
N ALA A 76 -19.40 4.61 -10.55
CA ALA A 76 -19.54 6.06 -10.68
C ALA A 76 -20.23 6.70 -9.46
N ILE A 77 -21.33 6.09 -8.98
CA ILE A 77 -22.04 6.63 -7.80
C ILE A 77 -21.18 6.53 -6.55
N THR A 78 -20.37 5.47 -6.40
CA THR A 78 -19.43 5.35 -5.27
C THR A 78 -18.37 6.45 -5.31
N VAL A 79 -17.77 6.70 -6.47
CA VAL A 79 -16.82 7.82 -6.65
C VAL A 79 -17.50 9.15 -6.34
N LEU A 80 -18.70 9.38 -6.85
CA LEU A 80 -19.47 10.61 -6.62
C LEU A 80 -19.71 10.84 -5.13
N ILE A 81 -20.17 9.82 -4.41
CA ILE A 81 -20.41 9.89 -2.96
C ILE A 81 -19.14 10.29 -2.21
N ILE A 82 -18.01 9.63 -2.51
CA ILE A 82 -16.73 9.94 -1.89
C ILE A 82 -16.32 11.39 -2.17
N LEU A 83 -16.47 11.86 -3.41
CA LEU A 83 -16.16 13.24 -3.80
C LEU A 83 -17.07 14.25 -3.08
N LEU A 84 -18.38 14.02 -3.04
CA LEU A 84 -19.32 14.89 -2.35
C LEU A 84 -18.97 15.02 -0.87
N ILE A 85 -18.67 13.90 -0.20
CA ILE A 85 -18.25 13.93 1.20
C ILE A 85 -16.95 14.73 1.35
N ASN A 86 -15.96 14.52 0.48
CA ASN A 86 -14.69 15.25 0.54
C ASN A 86 -14.85 16.77 0.29
N ILE A 87 -15.81 17.19 -0.54
CA ILE A 87 -16.06 18.59 -0.86
C ILE A 87 -16.86 19.27 0.26
N PHE A 88 -17.94 18.65 0.71
CA PHE A 88 -18.90 19.28 1.61
C PHE A 88 -18.65 19.07 3.09
N THR A 89 -17.72 18.15 3.47
CA THR A 89 -17.43 17.87 4.87
C THR A 89 -16.01 18.21 5.26
N LYS A 90 -15.77 18.34 6.58
CA LYS A 90 -14.46 18.63 7.18
C LYS A 90 -14.17 17.65 8.31
N GLY A 91 -12.91 17.64 8.75
CA GLY A 91 -12.48 16.85 9.93
C GLY A 91 -12.68 15.35 9.77
N PHE A 92 -13.23 14.71 10.77
CA PHE A 92 -13.36 13.24 10.85
C PHE A 92 -14.19 12.64 9.72
N ILE A 93 -15.34 13.24 9.37
CA ILE A 93 -16.22 12.72 8.31
C ILE A 93 -15.51 12.70 6.95
N LYS A 94 -14.75 13.74 6.63
CA LYS A 94 -13.92 13.78 5.43
C LYS A 94 -12.91 12.62 5.40
N SER A 95 -12.30 12.31 6.53
CA SER A 95 -11.28 11.27 6.63
C SER A 95 -11.81 9.85 6.42
N ILE A 96 -13.08 9.61 6.77
CA ILE A 96 -13.76 8.31 6.56
C ILE A 96 -14.61 8.28 5.28
N SER A 97 -14.46 9.25 4.38
CA SER A 97 -15.25 9.38 3.15
C SER A 97 -15.25 8.12 2.29
N ILE A 98 -14.10 7.45 2.18
CA ILE A 98 -13.96 6.20 1.43
C ILE A 98 -14.81 5.09 2.06
N LEU A 99 -14.76 4.95 3.39
CA LEU A 99 -15.57 3.97 4.11
C LEU A 99 -17.07 4.24 3.93
N ILE A 100 -17.50 5.50 4.02
CA ILE A 100 -18.90 5.88 3.79
C ILE A 100 -19.29 5.56 2.34
N GLY A 101 -18.43 5.87 1.37
CA GLY A 101 -18.66 5.52 -0.03
C GLY A 101 -18.83 4.02 -0.26
N LEU A 102 -18.00 3.19 0.38
CA LEU A 102 -18.13 1.73 0.32
C LEU A 102 -19.45 1.24 0.94
N ILE A 103 -19.83 1.75 2.12
CA ILE A 103 -21.07 1.37 2.81
C ILE A 103 -22.29 1.77 1.97
N VAL A 104 -22.36 3.03 1.53
CA VAL A 104 -23.51 3.52 0.76
C VAL A 104 -23.57 2.88 -0.63
N GLY A 105 -22.42 2.73 -1.32
CA GLY A 105 -22.34 2.04 -2.59
C GLY A 105 -22.81 0.58 -2.49
N THR A 106 -22.40 -0.13 -1.43
CA THR A 106 -22.87 -1.51 -1.17
C THR A 106 -24.35 -1.56 -0.84
N ALA A 107 -24.88 -0.60 -0.08
CA ALA A 107 -26.32 -0.51 0.22
C ALA A 107 -27.14 -0.27 -1.05
N ILE A 108 -26.68 0.58 -1.97
CA ILE A 108 -27.30 0.78 -3.29
C ILE A 108 -27.27 -0.53 -4.09
N ALA A 109 -26.12 -1.21 -4.14
CA ALA A 109 -25.99 -2.50 -4.82
C ALA A 109 -26.93 -3.57 -4.22
N ALA A 110 -27.09 -3.58 -2.90
CA ALA A 110 -28.03 -4.46 -2.20
C ALA A 110 -29.49 -4.17 -2.59
N SER A 111 -29.87 -2.89 -2.70
CA SER A 111 -31.22 -2.51 -3.15
C SER A 111 -31.49 -2.91 -4.60
N MET A 112 -30.43 -3.08 -5.43
CA MET A 112 -30.51 -3.59 -6.80
C MET A 112 -30.48 -5.13 -6.86
N GLY A 113 -30.42 -5.85 -5.73
CA GLY A 113 -30.34 -7.31 -5.68
C GLY A 113 -28.98 -7.89 -6.10
N LEU A 114 -27.92 -7.09 -6.10
CA LEU A 114 -26.58 -7.48 -6.57
C LEU A 114 -25.65 -7.93 -5.43
N VAL A 115 -26.14 -8.02 -4.21
CA VAL A 115 -25.38 -8.42 -3.03
C VAL A 115 -25.92 -9.73 -2.46
N ASP A 116 -25.05 -10.72 -2.33
CA ASP A 116 -25.37 -11.97 -1.63
C ASP A 116 -24.95 -11.86 -0.16
N PHE A 117 -25.92 -11.94 0.74
CA PHE A 117 -25.69 -11.90 2.20
C PHE A 117 -25.43 -13.28 2.81
N SER A 118 -25.46 -14.36 2.04
CA SER A 118 -25.25 -15.72 2.54
C SER A 118 -23.90 -15.90 3.27
N PRO A 119 -22.76 -15.30 2.83
CA PRO A 119 -21.51 -15.38 3.55
C PRO A 119 -21.58 -14.77 4.97
N VAL A 120 -22.33 -13.67 5.13
CA VAL A 120 -22.51 -13.00 6.43
C VAL A 120 -23.38 -13.86 7.36
N ALA A 121 -24.42 -14.48 6.81
CA ALA A 121 -25.30 -15.37 7.58
C ALA A 121 -24.55 -16.62 8.05
N ALA A 122 -23.73 -17.22 7.18
CA ALA A 122 -22.96 -18.42 7.45
C ALA A 122 -21.74 -18.21 8.36
N ALA A 123 -21.21 -16.97 8.42
CA ALA A 123 -20.02 -16.67 9.22
C ALA A 123 -20.29 -16.86 10.71
N PRO A 124 -19.37 -17.51 11.46
CA PRO A 124 -19.47 -17.63 12.91
C PRO A 124 -19.37 -16.25 13.58
N ILE A 125 -19.92 -16.14 14.80
CA ILE A 125 -19.87 -14.89 15.56
C ILE A 125 -18.45 -14.62 16.05
N VAL A 126 -17.77 -15.66 16.55
CA VAL A 126 -16.39 -15.59 17.06
C VAL A 126 -15.55 -16.72 16.43
N HIS A 127 -14.35 -16.38 16.04
CA HIS A 127 -13.36 -17.34 15.57
C HIS A 127 -11.95 -16.83 15.93
N VAL A 128 -11.12 -17.73 16.41
CA VAL A 128 -9.70 -17.41 16.67
C VAL A 128 -8.91 -17.74 15.42
N PRO A 129 -8.18 -16.77 14.86
CA PRO A 129 -7.34 -17.00 13.68
C PRO A 129 -6.33 -18.13 13.95
N THR A 130 -6.29 -19.12 13.06
CA THR A 130 -5.35 -20.23 13.15
C THR A 130 -4.13 -19.97 12.28
N PRO A 131 -2.90 -20.19 12.79
CA PRO A 131 -1.70 -20.11 11.96
C PRO A 131 -1.77 -21.11 10.80
N PHE A 132 -1.19 -20.75 9.66
CA PHE A 132 -1.07 -21.61 8.48
C PHE A 132 -2.41 -22.12 7.91
N TYR A 133 -3.47 -21.36 8.03
CA TYR A 133 -4.83 -21.71 7.57
C TYR A 133 -4.86 -22.16 6.10
N PHE A 134 -4.11 -21.49 5.20
CA PHE A 134 -4.01 -21.87 3.79
C PHE A 134 -2.92 -22.90 3.49
N GLY A 135 -2.43 -23.60 4.50
CA GLY A 135 -1.39 -24.62 4.40
C GLY A 135 0.00 -24.14 4.79
N MET A 136 0.94 -25.05 4.79
CA MET A 136 2.32 -24.78 5.21
C MET A 136 3.03 -23.84 4.22
N PRO A 137 3.83 -22.87 4.71
CA PRO A 137 4.58 -21.98 3.87
C PRO A 137 5.62 -22.73 3.03
N LYS A 138 5.75 -22.35 1.75
CA LYS A 138 6.77 -22.83 0.83
C LYS A 138 7.80 -21.74 0.61
N PHE A 139 9.07 -22.08 0.69
CA PHE A 139 10.17 -21.13 0.54
C PHE A 139 10.74 -21.19 -0.86
N GLU A 140 10.22 -20.35 -1.75
CA GLU A 140 10.63 -20.26 -3.14
C GLU A 140 11.49 -19.01 -3.32
N LEU A 141 12.73 -19.17 -3.82
CA LEU A 141 13.77 -18.16 -3.81
C LEU A 141 13.40 -16.89 -4.57
N SER A 142 12.77 -17.02 -5.75
CA SER A 142 12.39 -15.85 -6.56
C SER A 142 11.32 -15.01 -5.88
N SER A 143 10.35 -15.68 -5.25
CA SER A 143 9.29 -15.04 -4.45
C SER A 143 9.86 -14.32 -3.22
N ILE A 144 10.83 -14.95 -2.54
CA ILE A 144 11.51 -14.38 -1.37
C ILE A 144 12.28 -13.11 -1.77
N ILE A 145 13.10 -13.18 -2.81
CA ILE A 145 13.89 -12.02 -3.27
C ILE A 145 12.95 -10.87 -3.66
N MET A 146 11.91 -11.15 -4.43
CA MET A 146 10.92 -10.14 -4.82
C MET A 146 10.27 -9.50 -3.59
N MET A 147 9.85 -10.30 -2.61
CA MET A 147 9.20 -9.79 -1.40
C MET A 147 10.16 -8.96 -0.53
N CYS A 148 11.45 -9.34 -0.46
CA CYS A 148 12.47 -8.55 0.24
C CYS A 148 12.71 -7.18 -0.44
N ILE A 149 12.68 -7.11 -1.77
CA ILE A 149 12.77 -5.84 -2.49
C ILE A 149 11.54 -4.97 -2.20
N ILE A 150 10.35 -5.53 -2.28
CA ILE A 150 9.10 -4.81 -1.94
C ILE A 150 9.13 -4.34 -0.48
N ALA A 151 9.61 -5.16 0.44
CA ALA A 151 9.76 -4.79 1.84
C ALA A 151 10.75 -3.62 2.03
N THR A 152 11.86 -3.59 1.25
CA THR A 152 12.79 -2.45 1.25
C THR A 152 12.11 -1.17 0.78
N VAL A 153 11.29 -1.25 -0.27
CA VAL A 153 10.48 -0.11 -0.76
C VAL A 153 9.51 0.36 0.32
N SER A 154 8.85 -0.57 1.01
CA SER A 154 7.96 -0.25 2.14
C SER A 154 8.70 0.48 3.26
N MET A 155 9.93 0.07 3.59
CA MET A 155 10.77 0.78 4.58
C MET A 155 11.09 2.22 4.15
N VAL A 156 11.32 2.47 2.86
CA VAL A 156 11.51 3.84 2.32
C VAL A 156 10.24 4.68 2.51
N GLU A 157 9.08 4.13 2.17
CA GLU A 157 7.78 4.80 2.37
C GLU A 157 7.54 5.11 3.85
N SER A 158 7.73 4.14 4.73
CA SER A 158 7.57 4.30 6.17
C SER A 158 8.52 5.34 6.76
N THR A 159 9.72 5.51 6.20
CA THR A 159 10.64 6.58 6.58
C THR A 159 9.98 7.96 6.41
N GLY A 160 9.31 8.19 5.28
CA GLY A 160 8.56 9.41 5.03
C GLY A 160 7.44 9.65 6.05
N VAL A 161 6.72 8.59 6.42
CA VAL A 161 5.66 8.63 7.44
C VAL A 161 6.23 8.98 8.81
N TYR A 162 7.34 8.35 9.22
CA TYR A 162 7.99 8.62 10.51
C TYR A 162 8.55 10.04 10.60
N LEU A 163 9.16 10.55 9.53
CA LEU A 163 9.62 11.94 9.46
C LEU A 163 8.44 12.92 9.59
N ALA A 164 7.35 12.70 8.86
CA ALA A 164 6.17 13.54 8.94
C ALA A 164 5.51 13.53 10.35
N LEU A 165 5.48 12.38 11.00
CA LEU A 165 5.02 12.27 12.39
C LEU A 165 5.96 12.98 13.36
N SER A 166 7.27 12.85 13.19
CA SER A 166 8.28 13.57 13.99
C SER A 166 8.05 15.09 13.91
N ASP A 167 7.81 15.62 12.71
CA ASP A 167 7.52 17.04 12.50
C ASP A 167 6.24 17.51 13.22
N ILE A 168 5.20 16.68 13.22
CA ILE A 168 3.91 17.03 13.84
C ILE A 168 3.98 16.90 15.36
N THR A 169 4.59 15.83 15.87
CA THR A 169 4.66 15.55 17.30
C THR A 169 5.75 16.34 18.00
N LYS A 170 6.72 16.87 17.24
CA LYS A 170 7.96 17.51 17.73
C LYS A 170 8.86 16.55 18.52
N GLU A 171 8.71 15.26 18.29
CA GLU A 171 9.57 14.23 18.87
C GLU A 171 10.74 13.94 17.93
N PRO A 172 12.00 14.00 18.39
CA PRO A 172 13.15 13.76 17.52
C PRO A 172 13.17 12.31 17.00
N LEU A 173 13.43 12.16 15.71
CA LEU A 173 13.54 10.86 15.06
C LEU A 173 15.03 10.51 14.89
N ASP A 174 15.57 9.84 15.89
CA ASP A 174 16.94 9.31 15.83
C ASP A 174 16.98 7.93 15.13
N SER A 175 18.20 7.46 14.83
CA SER A 175 18.41 6.16 14.18
C SER A 175 17.88 4.98 15.02
N THR A 176 17.83 5.12 16.35
CA THR A 176 17.31 4.07 17.24
C THR A 176 15.80 3.97 17.16
N ARG A 177 15.09 5.11 17.18
CA ARG A 177 13.64 5.14 17.01
C ARG A 177 13.25 4.63 15.63
N LEU A 178 13.96 5.04 14.59
CA LEU A 178 13.72 4.60 13.21
C LEU A 178 13.93 3.08 13.07
N ARG A 179 15.05 2.56 13.60
CA ARG A 179 15.30 1.11 13.66
C ARG A 179 14.19 0.33 14.35
N ASN A 180 13.71 0.84 15.50
CA ASN A 180 12.64 0.18 16.25
C ASN A 180 11.30 0.22 15.48
N GLY A 181 11.02 1.29 14.74
CA GLY A 181 9.88 1.38 13.84
C GLY A 181 9.92 0.28 12.76
N TYR A 182 11.05 0.13 12.07
CA TYR A 182 11.22 -0.92 11.07
C TYR A 182 11.13 -2.33 11.67
N ARG A 183 11.69 -2.55 12.88
CA ARG A 183 11.54 -3.84 13.56
C ARG A 183 10.10 -4.17 13.89
N ALA A 184 9.32 -3.18 14.29
CA ALA A 184 7.90 -3.36 14.55
C ALA A 184 7.13 -3.72 13.27
N GLU A 185 7.43 -3.07 12.15
CA GLU A 185 6.86 -3.42 10.84
C GLU A 185 7.28 -4.82 10.39
N GLY A 186 8.57 -5.15 10.50
CA GLY A 186 9.07 -6.49 10.18
C GLY A 186 8.41 -7.58 11.01
N LEU A 187 8.20 -7.33 12.32
CA LEU A 187 7.48 -8.25 13.20
C LEU A 187 6.00 -8.38 12.78
N ALA A 188 5.34 -7.29 12.42
CA ALA A 188 3.97 -7.31 11.93
C ALA A 188 3.84 -8.12 10.63
N VAL A 189 4.78 -7.95 9.68
CA VAL A 189 4.82 -8.73 8.43
C VAL A 189 5.09 -10.22 8.70
N LEU A 190 6.00 -10.54 9.61
CA LEU A 190 6.30 -11.91 10.02
C LEU A 190 5.05 -12.58 10.61
N LEU A 191 4.40 -11.93 11.57
CA LEU A 191 3.17 -12.42 12.18
C LEU A 191 2.06 -12.53 11.13
N GLY A 192 1.96 -11.54 10.22
CA GLY A 192 1.05 -11.59 9.10
C GLY A 192 1.23 -12.82 8.23
N GLY A 193 2.48 -13.18 7.91
CA GLY A 193 2.79 -14.40 7.16
C GLY A 193 2.38 -15.68 7.88
N LEU A 194 2.54 -15.72 9.22
CA LEU A 194 2.11 -16.86 10.05
C LEU A 194 0.58 -17.01 10.10
N PHE A 195 -0.14 -15.90 10.21
CA PHE A 195 -1.61 -15.86 10.27
C PHE A 195 -2.29 -15.64 8.91
N ASN A 196 -1.55 -15.82 7.82
CA ASN A 196 -2.05 -15.75 6.45
C ASN A 196 -2.70 -14.41 6.08
N THR A 197 -2.12 -13.30 6.53
CA THR A 197 -2.51 -11.96 6.12
C THR A 197 -1.51 -11.36 5.11
N PHE A 198 -1.87 -10.25 4.49
CA PHE A 198 -1.00 -9.53 3.57
C PHE A 198 0.05 -8.69 4.30
N PRO A 199 1.13 -8.24 3.62
CA PRO A 199 2.14 -7.39 4.22
C PRO A 199 1.55 -6.01 4.59
N TYR A 200 2.11 -5.41 5.63
CA TYR A 200 1.70 -4.10 6.13
C TYR A 200 2.76 -3.05 5.86
N THR A 201 2.31 -1.83 5.66
CA THR A 201 3.13 -0.61 5.66
C THR A 201 2.43 0.47 6.46
N GLY A 202 3.15 1.52 6.85
CA GLY A 202 2.56 2.66 7.54
C GLY A 202 1.51 3.37 6.66
N PHE A 203 0.28 3.50 7.16
CA PHE A 203 -0.79 4.18 6.43
C PHE A 203 -0.62 5.70 6.50
N SER A 204 -0.01 6.27 5.49
CA SER A 204 0.42 7.67 5.44
C SER A 204 -0.73 8.69 5.60
N GLN A 205 -1.95 8.34 5.19
CA GLN A 205 -3.13 9.19 5.38
C GLN A 205 -3.46 9.45 6.86
N ASN A 206 -3.10 8.53 7.76
CA ASN A 206 -3.28 8.73 9.20
C ASN A 206 -2.43 9.88 9.76
N VAL A 207 -1.31 10.22 9.11
CA VAL A 207 -0.49 11.39 9.49
C VAL A 207 -1.33 12.66 9.40
N GLY A 208 -2.16 12.79 8.36
CA GLY A 208 -3.13 13.88 8.22
C GLY A 208 -4.14 13.94 9.37
N LEU A 209 -4.63 12.79 9.84
CA LEU A 209 -5.54 12.70 10.98
C LEU A 209 -4.89 13.17 12.29
N VAL A 210 -3.65 12.76 12.54
CA VAL A 210 -2.89 13.22 13.71
C VAL A 210 -2.73 14.74 13.69
N LYS A 211 -2.41 15.32 12.51
CA LYS A 211 -2.31 16.77 12.33
C LYS A 211 -3.65 17.48 12.59
N LEU A 212 -4.75 16.94 12.06
CA LEU A 212 -6.09 17.54 12.18
C LEU A 212 -6.66 17.42 13.60
N SER A 213 -6.46 16.27 14.25
CA SER A 213 -6.97 16.03 15.62
C SER A 213 -6.15 16.76 16.68
N GLY A 214 -4.90 17.08 16.39
CA GLY A 214 -3.95 17.64 17.35
C GLY A 214 -3.52 16.66 18.46
N ILE A 215 -3.98 15.40 18.41
CA ILE A 215 -3.65 14.38 19.41
C ILE A 215 -2.28 13.80 19.09
N LYS A 216 -1.32 14.06 19.98
CA LYS A 216 0.11 13.66 19.79
C LYS A 216 0.51 12.49 20.68
N THR A 217 -0.43 11.90 21.43
CA THR A 217 -0.18 10.78 22.33
C THR A 217 -0.33 9.44 21.61
N ARG A 218 0.26 8.38 22.18
CA ARG A 218 0.15 7.00 21.65
C ARG A 218 -1.15 6.31 22.02
N LEU A 219 -1.93 6.88 22.94
CA LEU A 219 -3.11 6.26 23.49
C LEU A 219 -4.16 5.86 22.43
N PRO A 220 -4.49 6.71 21.44
CA PRO A 220 -5.42 6.31 20.36
C PRO A 220 -4.96 5.10 19.56
N ILE A 221 -3.64 4.91 19.42
CA ILE A 221 -3.09 3.76 18.68
C ILE A 221 -3.31 2.46 19.44
N TYR A 222 -3.16 2.46 20.76
CA TYR A 222 -3.47 1.29 21.60
C TYR A 222 -4.95 0.91 21.54
N TYR A 223 -5.85 1.90 21.60
CA TYR A 223 -7.29 1.63 21.42
C TYR A 223 -7.60 1.11 20.02
N ALA A 224 -7.01 1.71 18.97
CA ALA A 224 -7.18 1.23 17.60
C ALA A 224 -6.68 -0.22 17.44
N ALA A 225 -5.53 -0.56 18.02
CA ALA A 225 -5.02 -1.92 18.01
C ALA A 225 -5.98 -2.89 18.71
N GLY A 226 -6.51 -2.50 19.88
CA GLY A 226 -7.53 -3.29 20.59
C GLY A 226 -8.79 -3.52 19.76
N PHE A 227 -9.31 -2.49 19.12
CA PHE A 227 -10.46 -2.61 18.20
C PHE A 227 -10.14 -3.52 17.00
N LEU A 228 -8.94 -3.42 16.39
CA LEU A 228 -8.56 -4.29 15.29
C LEU A 228 -8.47 -5.76 15.72
N VAL A 229 -7.94 -6.04 16.93
CA VAL A 229 -7.94 -7.41 17.49
C VAL A 229 -9.36 -7.92 17.67
N LEU A 230 -10.25 -7.11 18.25
CA LEU A 230 -11.67 -7.48 18.42
C LEU A 230 -12.35 -7.77 17.06
N LEU A 231 -12.14 -6.90 16.07
CA LEU A 231 -12.66 -7.13 14.71
C LEU A 231 -12.11 -8.40 14.07
N GLY A 232 -10.83 -8.71 14.32
CA GLY A 232 -10.20 -9.96 13.84
C GLY A 232 -10.79 -11.23 14.47
N LEU A 233 -11.34 -11.13 15.69
CA LEU A 233 -12.03 -12.23 16.36
C LEU A 233 -13.48 -12.40 15.92
N LEU A 234 -14.02 -11.47 15.14
CA LEU A 234 -15.42 -11.41 14.70
C LEU A 234 -15.53 -11.60 13.18
N PRO A 235 -15.54 -12.85 12.65
CA PRO A 235 -15.55 -13.14 11.22
C PRO A 235 -16.71 -12.50 10.45
N LYS A 236 -17.82 -12.18 11.12
CA LYS A 236 -18.95 -11.46 10.49
C LYS A 236 -18.53 -10.13 9.89
N PHE A 237 -17.58 -9.41 10.50
CA PHE A 237 -17.03 -8.17 9.91
C PHE A 237 -16.22 -8.45 8.65
N GLY A 238 -15.43 -9.53 8.64
CA GLY A 238 -14.74 -9.99 7.43
C GLY A 238 -15.72 -10.39 6.32
N ALA A 239 -16.80 -11.10 6.68
CA ALA A 239 -17.85 -11.45 5.73
C ALA A 239 -18.58 -10.21 5.18
N LEU A 240 -18.81 -9.17 6.00
CA LEU A 240 -19.34 -7.89 5.52
C LEU A 240 -18.42 -7.20 4.51
N ALA A 241 -17.09 -7.34 4.65
CA ALA A 241 -16.16 -6.83 3.66
C ALA A 241 -16.19 -7.63 2.35
N GLN A 242 -16.43 -8.94 2.42
CA GLN A 242 -16.50 -9.82 1.25
C GLN A 242 -17.71 -9.57 0.36
N ILE A 243 -18.84 -9.08 0.90
CA ILE A 243 -20.05 -8.81 0.13
C ILE A 243 -19.99 -7.48 -0.63
N ILE A 244 -18.94 -6.67 -0.45
CA ILE A 244 -18.76 -5.43 -1.20
C ILE A 244 -18.56 -5.78 -2.68
N PRO A 245 -19.44 -5.33 -3.58
CA PRO A 245 -19.31 -5.64 -5.00
C PRO A 245 -18.03 -5.04 -5.60
N SER A 246 -17.39 -5.78 -6.52
CA SER A 246 -16.17 -5.31 -7.18
C SER A 246 -16.26 -3.91 -7.80
N PRO A 247 -17.38 -3.51 -8.45
CA PRO A 247 -17.54 -2.15 -8.97
C PRO A 247 -17.51 -1.06 -7.89
N VAL A 248 -18.12 -1.32 -6.73
CA VAL A 248 -18.11 -0.39 -5.59
C VAL A 248 -16.68 -0.27 -5.04
N LEU A 249 -16.02 -1.42 -4.87
CA LEU A 249 -14.62 -1.45 -4.44
C LEU A 249 -13.72 -0.73 -5.45
N GLY A 250 -13.91 -0.96 -6.76
CA GLY A 250 -13.15 -0.29 -7.82
C GLY A 250 -13.30 1.23 -7.81
N GLY A 251 -14.51 1.75 -7.60
CA GLY A 251 -14.76 3.17 -7.44
C GLY A 251 -14.00 3.78 -6.25
N ALA A 252 -14.04 3.11 -5.10
CA ALA A 252 -13.29 3.54 -3.92
C ALA A 252 -11.77 3.46 -4.13
N MET A 253 -11.27 2.39 -4.76
CA MET A 253 -9.85 2.18 -5.08
C MET A 253 -9.34 3.27 -6.04
N LEU A 254 -10.13 3.69 -7.02
CA LEU A 254 -9.73 4.75 -7.95
C LEU A 254 -9.41 6.05 -7.20
N VAL A 255 -10.27 6.47 -6.28
CA VAL A 255 -10.05 7.66 -5.47
C VAL A 255 -8.84 7.47 -4.54
N MET A 256 -8.71 6.31 -3.92
CA MET A 256 -7.62 6.01 -2.99
C MET A 256 -6.25 6.02 -3.70
N PHE A 257 -6.12 5.36 -4.84
CA PHE A 257 -4.86 5.35 -5.59
C PHE A 257 -4.53 6.71 -6.21
N GLY A 258 -5.56 7.47 -6.60
CA GLY A 258 -5.41 8.88 -6.96
C GLY A 258 -4.80 9.70 -5.82
N PHE A 259 -5.28 9.53 -4.59
CA PHE A 259 -4.71 10.21 -3.42
C PHE A 259 -3.25 9.79 -3.16
N VAL A 260 -2.92 8.50 -3.29
CA VAL A 260 -1.53 8.01 -3.16
C VAL A 260 -0.64 8.65 -4.22
N SER A 261 -1.07 8.72 -5.48
CA SER A 261 -0.31 9.36 -6.56
C SER A 261 -0.01 10.83 -6.25
N ILE A 262 -1.02 11.59 -5.84
CA ILE A 262 -0.87 13.01 -5.49
C ILE A 262 0.03 13.19 -4.25
N GLN A 263 -0.02 12.28 -3.29
CA GLN A 263 0.86 12.31 -2.13
C GLN A 263 2.33 12.14 -2.54
N GLY A 264 2.64 11.23 -3.46
CA GLY A 264 3.98 11.12 -4.05
C GLY A 264 4.40 12.40 -4.77
N MET A 265 3.51 13.00 -5.57
CA MET A 265 3.76 14.28 -6.25
C MET A 265 3.99 15.43 -5.25
N GLN A 266 3.30 15.46 -4.12
CA GLN A 266 3.53 16.46 -3.06
C GLN A 266 4.93 16.34 -2.44
N ILE A 267 5.46 15.11 -2.33
CA ILE A 267 6.84 14.89 -1.89
C ILE A 267 7.81 15.40 -2.96
N LEU A 268 7.55 15.10 -4.24
CA LEU A 268 8.36 15.61 -5.37
C LEU A 268 8.35 17.13 -5.47
N ALA A 269 7.24 17.78 -5.13
CA ALA A 269 7.15 19.24 -5.14
C ALA A 269 8.12 19.95 -4.16
N ARG A 270 8.69 19.22 -3.22
CA ARG A 270 9.72 19.72 -2.28
C ARG A 270 11.14 19.52 -2.79
N VAL A 271 11.30 18.83 -3.92
CA VAL A 271 12.60 18.53 -4.52
C VAL A 271 13.04 19.72 -5.39
N ASP A 272 14.30 20.10 -5.28
CA ASP A 272 14.88 21.12 -6.14
C ASP A 272 15.13 20.55 -7.55
N PHE A 273 14.21 20.83 -8.45
CA PHE A 273 14.32 20.49 -9.86
C PHE A 273 15.01 21.61 -10.68
N ALA A 274 14.98 22.84 -10.20
CA ALA A 274 15.49 24.00 -10.94
C ALA A 274 17.02 24.05 -10.96
N ASN A 275 17.64 23.76 -9.81
CA ASN A 275 19.10 23.82 -9.68
C ASN A 275 19.78 22.44 -9.79
N ASN A 276 18.99 21.36 -9.89
CA ASN A 276 19.50 20.03 -10.05
C ASN A 276 18.74 19.23 -11.12
N GLU A 277 19.22 19.34 -12.36
CA GLU A 277 18.67 18.61 -13.51
C GLU A 277 18.68 17.08 -13.33
N HIS A 278 19.59 16.54 -12.53
CA HIS A 278 19.64 15.11 -12.22
C HIS A 278 18.35 14.64 -11.52
N ASN A 279 17.78 15.46 -10.64
CA ASN A 279 16.53 15.13 -9.98
C ASN A 279 15.38 14.98 -10.99
N PHE A 280 15.33 15.86 -12.00
CA PHE A 280 14.33 15.75 -13.07
C PHE A 280 14.47 14.42 -13.83
N LEU A 281 15.70 14.05 -14.21
CA LEU A 281 15.97 12.79 -14.90
C LEU A 281 15.61 11.59 -14.06
N ILE A 282 15.96 11.58 -12.76
CA ILE A 282 15.63 10.49 -11.82
C ILE A 282 14.12 10.29 -11.76
N ALA A 283 13.35 11.36 -11.52
CA ALA A 283 11.90 11.26 -11.44
C ALA A 283 11.28 10.81 -12.77
N ALA A 284 11.67 11.45 -13.88
CA ALA A 284 11.12 11.16 -15.20
C ALA A 284 11.32 9.70 -15.61
N VAL A 285 12.56 9.20 -15.52
CA VAL A 285 12.89 7.84 -15.95
C VAL A 285 12.27 6.80 -15.01
N SER A 286 12.32 7.02 -13.69
CA SER A 286 11.79 6.06 -12.71
C SER A 286 10.27 5.92 -12.81
N ILE A 287 9.55 7.04 -12.89
CA ILE A 287 8.08 7.03 -12.99
C ILE A 287 7.66 6.47 -14.36
N ALA A 288 8.27 6.93 -15.46
CA ALA A 288 7.92 6.46 -16.80
C ALA A 288 8.15 4.95 -16.95
N ALA A 289 9.33 4.45 -16.52
CA ALA A 289 9.61 3.03 -16.54
C ALA A 289 8.66 2.23 -15.64
N GLY A 290 8.40 2.73 -14.42
CA GLY A 290 7.49 2.07 -13.49
C GLY A 290 6.07 1.95 -14.01
N VAL A 291 5.52 3.01 -14.57
CA VAL A 291 4.16 3.00 -15.13
C VAL A 291 4.10 2.23 -16.45
N GLY A 292 5.08 2.46 -17.33
CA GLY A 292 5.07 1.86 -18.67
C GLY A 292 5.36 0.37 -18.68
N LEU A 293 6.18 -0.14 -17.75
CA LEU A 293 6.53 -1.56 -17.68
C LEU A 293 5.58 -2.38 -16.83
N ASN A 294 4.69 -1.73 -16.06
CA ASN A 294 3.77 -2.43 -15.17
C ASN A 294 2.80 -3.31 -15.97
N GLY A 295 2.90 -4.64 -15.78
CA GLY A 295 2.07 -5.60 -16.50
C GLY A 295 2.39 -5.73 -18.01
N SER A 296 3.51 -5.17 -18.46
CA SER A 296 3.92 -5.24 -19.87
C SER A 296 4.39 -6.64 -20.27
N ASN A 297 4.09 -7.04 -21.50
CA ASN A 297 4.52 -8.31 -22.09
C ASN A 297 5.96 -8.28 -22.64
N LEU A 298 6.66 -7.16 -22.48
CA LEU A 298 7.99 -6.93 -23.04
C LEU A 298 9.02 -7.98 -22.57
N PHE A 299 8.85 -8.49 -21.39
CA PHE A 299 9.79 -9.41 -20.73
C PHE A 299 9.35 -10.87 -20.73
N ASN A 300 8.30 -11.24 -21.49
CA ASN A 300 7.75 -12.60 -21.51
C ASN A 300 8.76 -13.66 -22.02
N SER A 301 9.79 -13.26 -22.77
CA SER A 301 10.87 -14.13 -23.24
C SER A 301 11.95 -14.41 -22.19
N LEU A 302 11.95 -13.69 -21.07
CA LEU A 302 12.94 -13.87 -20.00
C LEU A 302 12.58 -15.05 -19.08
N PRO A 303 13.55 -15.65 -18.38
CA PRO A 303 13.28 -16.63 -17.32
C PRO A 303 12.31 -16.05 -16.27
N ASN A 304 11.45 -16.91 -15.71
CA ASN A 304 10.35 -16.51 -14.80
C ASN A 304 10.77 -15.56 -13.67
N ALA A 305 11.94 -15.77 -13.08
CA ALA A 305 12.45 -14.91 -12.01
C ALA A 305 12.66 -13.46 -12.51
N PHE A 306 13.32 -13.28 -13.65
CA PHE A 306 13.55 -11.95 -14.25
C PHE A 306 12.25 -11.31 -14.72
N GLN A 307 11.35 -12.10 -15.33
CA GLN A 307 10.03 -11.63 -15.73
C GLN A 307 9.25 -11.03 -14.53
N MET A 308 9.25 -11.70 -13.38
CA MET A 308 8.58 -11.21 -12.17
C MET A 308 9.11 -9.84 -11.72
N PHE A 309 10.42 -9.61 -11.83
CA PHE A 309 11.04 -8.34 -11.47
C PHE A 309 10.68 -7.21 -12.44
N PHE A 310 10.94 -7.43 -13.72
CA PHE A 310 10.82 -6.39 -14.75
C PHE A 310 9.38 -6.08 -15.15
N SER A 311 8.44 -7.01 -14.94
CA SER A 311 7.01 -6.75 -15.14
C SER A 311 6.33 -6.08 -13.93
N ASN A 312 7.05 -5.90 -12.81
CA ASN A 312 6.53 -5.17 -11.65
C ASN A 312 7.02 -3.72 -11.67
N GLY A 313 6.14 -2.82 -12.11
CA GLY A 313 6.47 -1.41 -12.27
C GLY A 313 6.96 -0.73 -10.99
N ILE A 314 6.44 -1.13 -9.82
CA ILE A 314 6.87 -0.56 -8.53
C ILE A 314 8.31 -0.93 -8.23
N VAL A 315 8.69 -2.19 -8.45
CA VAL A 315 10.06 -2.68 -8.24
C VAL A 315 11.02 -1.99 -9.18
N VAL A 316 10.66 -1.89 -10.47
CA VAL A 316 11.50 -1.22 -11.49
C VAL A 316 11.70 0.25 -11.16
N ALA A 317 10.63 0.98 -10.84
CA ALA A 317 10.72 2.38 -10.45
C ALA A 317 11.61 2.59 -9.24
N SER A 318 11.46 1.74 -8.23
CA SER A 318 12.23 1.85 -6.99
C SER A 318 13.71 1.61 -7.22
N LEU A 319 14.06 0.55 -7.96
CA LEU A 319 15.45 0.25 -8.30
C LEU A 319 16.08 1.36 -9.14
N LEU A 320 15.36 1.85 -10.15
CA LEU A 320 15.85 2.95 -10.99
C LEU A 320 16.03 4.23 -10.19
N ALA A 321 15.07 4.61 -9.35
CA ALA A 321 15.17 5.81 -8.53
C ALA A 321 16.37 5.74 -7.57
N ILE A 322 16.58 4.60 -6.91
CA ILE A 322 17.69 4.40 -5.98
C ILE A 322 19.03 4.42 -6.72
N VAL A 323 19.16 3.63 -7.80
CA VAL A 323 20.41 3.52 -8.55
C VAL A 323 20.78 4.84 -9.22
N LEU A 324 19.84 5.48 -9.91
CA LEU A 324 20.09 6.76 -10.56
C LEU A 324 20.44 7.84 -9.53
N ASN A 325 19.76 7.89 -8.39
CA ASN A 325 20.10 8.83 -7.34
C ASN A 325 21.50 8.58 -6.76
N ALA A 326 21.87 7.31 -6.55
CA ALA A 326 23.20 6.97 -6.06
C ALA A 326 24.31 7.33 -7.05
N ILE A 327 24.06 7.21 -8.36
CA ILE A 327 25.04 7.54 -9.41
C ILE A 327 25.13 9.06 -9.63
N LEU A 328 23.98 9.71 -9.80
CA LEU A 328 23.92 11.09 -10.29
C LEU A 328 24.08 12.12 -9.16
N ASN A 329 23.65 11.79 -7.95
CA ASN A 329 23.71 12.72 -6.79
C ASN A 329 24.80 12.34 -5.77
N HIS A 330 25.69 11.38 -6.08
CA HIS A 330 26.72 10.91 -5.15
C HIS A 330 27.65 12.01 -4.62
N ASN A 331 27.94 13.02 -5.42
CA ASN A 331 28.87 14.11 -5.09
C ASN A 331 28.22 15.37 -4.49
N LYS A 332 26.90 15.41 -4.42
CA LYS A 332 26.19 16.52 -3.78
C LYS A 332 25.81 16.12 -2.35
N LYS A 333 26.76 16.25 -1.39
CA LYS A 333 26.37 16.38 0.01
C LYS A 333 25.45 17.59 0.08
N GLU A 334 24.19 17.36 0.46
CA GLU A 334 23.24 18.42 0.73
C GLU A 334 23.91 19.44 1.70
N LYS A 335 24.07 20.67 1.21
CA LYS A 335 24.40 21.83 2.04
C LYS A 335 23.17 22.27 2.78
#